data_4de42321f703932966d46243688a4ede
#
_entry.id   4de42321f703932966d46243688a4ede
#
_cell.length_a   1.000
_cell.length_b   1.000
_cell.length_c   1.000
_cell.angle_alpha   90.00
_cell.angle_beta   90.00
_cell.angle_gamma   90.00
#
_symmetry.space_group_name_H-M   'P 1'
#
loop_
_entity.id
_entity.type
_entity.pdbx_description
1 polymer ?
#
loop_
_entity_poly.entity_id
_entity_poly.type
_entity_poly.pdbx_seq_one_letter_code
_entity_poly.pdbx_strand_id
1 'polypeptide(L)'
;LHLCDRRQRQMCIRDSIKTGLLVPLLSLLFVGVLMVMAINPPLGRFNAWLSIQLDGMQGGSRLVLGTLLGGMMATDYGGPINKAAYVSGTLALVDQQYDLMAAVMAGGMIPPLGIGLACLLFPTRFTSTERCSAPQTLLMGATFVTEGALPFALRDPLRVSLACIAGSALAGFITILLGCGCPAPHGGLFLLPVMENPPGFLIALAVGTLTTALLLGMLKKPLKH
;
A
#
# COMPACT_ATOMS: atom_id res chain seq x y z
N LEU A 1 -19.63 39.57 38.26
CA LEU A 1 -18.38 39.00 37.72
C LEU A 1 -18.25 37.50 37.98
N HIS A 2 -18.55 37.00 39.18
CA HIS A 2 -18.42 35.57 39.55
C HIS A 2 -19.42 34.60 38.84
N LEU A 3 -20.58 35.04 38.43
CA LEU A 3 -21.59 34.23 37.75
C LEU A 3 -21.24 33.98 36.27
N CYS A 4 -20.58 34.93 35.63
CA CYS A 4 -20.12 34.82 34.23
C CYS A 4 -18.97 33.80 34.14
N ASP A 5 -18.08 33.79 35.13
CA ASP A 5 -16.93 32.86 35.16
C ASP A 5 -17.36 31.39 35.33
N ARG A 6 -18.38 31.13 36.19
CA ARG A 6 -18.92 29.77 36.35
C ARG A 6 -19.59 29.22 35.10
N ARG A 7 -20.36 30.03 34.36
CA ARG A 7 -20.99 29.60 33.10
C ARG A 7 -19.95 29.34 32.02
N GLN A 8 -18.93 30.18 31.93
CA GLN A 8 -17.86 30.03 30.97
C GLN A 8 -17.02 28.77 31.23
N ARG A 9 -16.71 28.45 32.49
CA ARG A 9 -16.03 27.20 32.91
C ARG A 9 -16.87 25.96 32.58
N GLN A 10 -18.18 26.00 32.85
CA GLN A 10 -19.08 24.88 32.55
C GLN A 10 -19.21 24.65 31.02
N MET A 11 -19.22 25.70 30.22
CA MET A 11 -19.21 25.59 28.75
C MET A 11 -17.87 25.00 28.25
N CYS A 12 -16.73 25.46 28.76
CA CYS A 12 -15.42 24.90 28.40
C CYS A 12 -15.27 23.42 28.79
N ILE A 13 -15.71 23.01 29.96
CA ILE A 13 -15.66 21.61 30.40
C ILE A 13 -16.59 20.75 29.52
N ARG A 14 -17.80 21.21 29.26
CA ARG A 14 -18.76 20.51 28.42
C ARG A 14 -18.27 20.35 26.98
N ASP A 15 -17.68 21.38 26.41
CA ASP A 15 -17.13 21.33 25.05
C ASP A 15 -15.88 20.45 24.97
N SER A 16 -15.00 20.49 26.01
CA SER A 16 -13.82 19.62 26.07
C SER A 16 -14.20 18.14 26.19
N ILE A 17 -15.21 17.81 27.01
CA ILE A 17 -15.70 16.43 27.11
C ILE A 17 -16.38 15.99 25.84
N LYS A 18 -17.17 16.86 25.20
CA LYS A 18 -17.84 16.54 23.92
C LYS A 18 -16.86 16.30 22.79
N THR A 19 -15.90 17.19 22.60
CA THR A 19 -14.94 17.10 21.49
C THR A 19 -13.80 16.15 21.77
N GLY A 20 -13.30 16.09 23.01
CA GLY A 20 -12.16 15.27 23.39
C GLY A 20 -12.49 13.81 23.72
N LEU A 21 -13.72 13.52 24.14
CA LEU A 21 -14.11 12.16 24.54
C LEU A 21 -15.29 11.61 23.73
N LEU A 22 -16.43 12.32 23.70
CA LEU A 22 -17.65 11.80 23.07
C LEU A 22 -17.52 11.64 21.57
N VAL A 23 -16.99 12.62 20.87
CA VAL A 23 -16.85 12.55 19.41
C VAL A 23 -15.89 11.43 18.97
N PRO A 24 -14.67 11.31 19.51
CA PRO A 24 -13.79 10.19 19.18
C PRO A 24 -14.38 8.83 19.54
N LEU A 25 -15.01 8.70 20.72
CA LEU A 25 -15.61 7.44 21.15
C LEU A 25 -16.75 6.99 20.24
N LEU A 26 -17.68 7.89 19.91
CA LEU A 26 -18.82 7.59 19.04
C LEU A 26 -18.37 7.32 17.60
N SER A 27 -17.37 8.06 17.11
CA SER A 27 -16.83 7.83 15.76
C SER A 27 -16.11 6.48 15.66
N LEU A 28 -15.32 6.11 16.65
CA LEU A 28 -14.67 4.80 16.71
C LEU A 28 -15.69 3.66 16.83
N LEU A 29 -16.72 3.84 17.67
CA LEU A 29 -17.80 2.85 17.80
C LEU A 29 -18.55 2.69 16.46
N PHE A 30 -18.93 3.79 15.82
CA PHE A 30 -19.65 3.77 14.56
C PHE A 30 -18.81 3.10 13.44
N VAL A 31 -17.55 3.51 13.31
CA VAL A 31 -16.62 2.92 12.32
C VAL A 31 -16.38 1.44 12.63
N GLY A 32 -16.18 1.08 13.90
CA GLY A 32 -16.00 -0.31 14.34
C GLY A 32 -17.20 -1.20 13.98
N VAL A 33 -18.41 -0.75 14.28
CA VAL A 33 -19.65 -1.48 13.93
C VAL A 33 -19.79 -1.59 12.40
N LEU A 34 -19.55 -0.50 11.67
CA LEU A 34 -19.60 -0.52 10.21
C LEU A 34 -18.60 -1.50 9.61
N MET A 35 -17.36 -1.50 10.11
CA MET A 35 -16.31 -2.43 9.67
C MET A 35 -16.71 -3.87 9.93
N VAL A 36 -17.16 -4.21 11.14
CA VAL A 36 -17.49 -5.59 11.51
C VAL A 36 -18.73 -6.09 10.78
N MET A 37 -19.77 -5.27 10.63
CA MET A 37 -21.04 -5.71 10.08
C MET A 37 -21.13 -5.59 8.55
N ALA A 38 -20.54 -4.55 7.97
CA ALA A 38 -20.71 -4.25 6.55
C ALA A 38 -19.46 -4.59 5.71
N ILE A 39 -18.25 -4.33 6.22
CA ILE A 39 -17.02 -4.42 5.42
C ILE A 39 -16.34 -5.79 5.60
N ASN A 40 -16.18 -6.27 6.84
CA ASN A 40 -15.50 -7.54 7.09
C ASN A 40 -16.17 -8.77 6.45
N PRO A 41 -17.51 -8.93 6.42
CA PRO A 41 -18.12 -10.12 5.83
C PRO A 41 -17.84 -10.29 4.32
N PRO A 42 -17.99 -9.27 3.46
CA PRO A 42 -17.64 -9.43 2.04
C PRO A 42 -16.13 -9.60 1.84
N LEU A 43 -15.31 -8.93 2.65
CA LEU A 43 -13.86 -9.06 2.58
C LEU A 43 -13.39 -10.46 3.01
N GLY A 44 -14.00 -11.01 4.07
CA GLY A 44 -13.74 -12.38 4.53
C GLY A 44 -14.14 -13.44 3.48
N ARG A 45 -15.28 -13.25 2.80
CA ARG A 45 -15.68 -14.11 1.68
C ARG A 45 -14.72 -14.04 0.50
N PHE A 46 -14.26 -12.85 0.16
CA PHE A 46 -13.27 -12.65 -0.90
C PHE A 46 -11.94 -13.33 -0.54
N ASN A 47 -11.46 -13.17 0.69
CA ASN A 47 -10.25 -13.85 1.16
C ASN A 47 -10.40 -15.39 1.16
N ALA A 48 -11.52 -15.91 1.63
CA ALA A 48 -11.79 -17.35 1.60
C ALA A 48 -11.83 -17.90 0.15
N TRP A 49 -12.50 -17.19 -0.75
CA TRP A 49 -12.50 -17.53 -2.18
C TRP A 49 -11.08 -17.50 -2.77
N LEU A 50 -10.30 -16.48 -2.44
CA LEU A 50 -8.91 -16.35 -2.91
C LEU A 50 -8.04 -17.48 -2.38
N SER A 51 -8.16 -17.85 -1.10
CA SER A 51 -7.43 -18.98 -0.51
C SER A 51 -7.76 -20.31 -1.21
N ILE A 52 -9.04 -20.55 -1.52
CA ILE A 52 -9.45 -21.76 -2.27
C ILE A 52 -8.82 -21.78 -3.68
N GLN A 53 -8.73 -20.61 -4.34
CA GLN A 53 -8.05 -20.52 -5.65
C GLN A 53 -6.53 -20.75 -5.53
N LEU A 54 -5.93 -20.32 -4.42
CA LEU A 54 -4.50 -20.49 -4.12
C LEU A 54 -4.11 -21.96 -3.96
N ASP A 55 -4.91 -22.74 -3.22
CA ASP A 55 -4.64 -24.15 -2.93
C ASP A 55 -4.65 -25.02 -4.21
N GLY A 56 -5.40 -24.61 -5.23
CA GLY A 56 -5.48 -25.30 -6.51
C GLY A 56 -4.42 -24.88 -7.55
N MET A 57 -3.63 -23.84 -7.29
CA MET A 57 -2.73 -23.25 -8.28
C MET A 57 -1.30 -23.75 -8.13
N GLN A 58 -0.78 -24.41 -9.20
CA GLN A 58 0.63 -24.81 -9.30
C GLN A 58 1.26 -24.28 -10.60
N GLY A 59 2.54 -23.98 -10.58
CA GLY A 59 3.31 -23.59 -11.77
C GLY A 59 2.86 -22.26 -12.38
N GLY A 60 2.45 -22.26 -13.66
CA GLY A 60 2.08 -21.04 -14.40
C GLY A 60 0.95 -20.22 -13.76
N SER A 61 0.03 -20.87 -13.07
CA SER A 61 -1.05 -20.21 -12.33
C SER A 61 -0.53 -19.38 -11.13
N ARG A 62 0.59 -19.77 -10.50
CA ARG A 62 1.23 -18.99 -9.43
C ARG A 62 1.81 -17.66 -9.93
N LEU A 63 2.37 -17.65 -11.15
CA LEU A 63 2.86 -16.40 -11.78
C LEU A 63 1.72 -15.38 -11.97
N VAL A 64 0.56 -15.86 -12.46
CA VAL A 64 -0.64 -15.02 -12.62
C VAL A 64 -1.09 -14.47 -11.26
N LEU A 65 -1.06 -15.31 -10.24
CA LEU A 65 -1.45 -14.92 -8.90
C LEU A 65 -0.52 -13.88 -8.28
N GLY A 66 0.80 -14.08 -8.39
CA GLY A 66 1.79 -13.08 -7.95
C GLY A 66 1.62 -11.75 -8.67
N THR A 67 1.33 -11.79 -9.98
CA THR A 67 0.99 -10.61 -10.78
C THR A 67 -0.26 -9.90 -10.26
N LEU A 68 -1.31 -10.67 -9.97
CA LEU A 68 -2.58 -10.16 -9.45
C LEU A 68 -2.41 -9.53 -8.06
N LEU A 69 -1.81 -10.27 -7.13
CA LEU A 69 -1.57 -9.79 -5.76
C LEU A 69 -0.67 -8.55 -5.74
N GLY A 70 0.41 -8.56 -6.54
CA GLY A 70 1.28 -7.39 -6.69
C GLY A 70 0.50 -6.18 -7.22
N GLY A 71 -0.32 -6.34 -8.25
CA GLY A 71 -1.14 -5.27 -8.81
C GLY A 71 -2.21 -4.75 -7.84
N MET A 72 -2.86 -5.65 -7.08
CA MET A 72 -3.84 -5.28 -6.05
C MET A 72 -3.23 -4.39 -4.96
N MET A 73 -1.96 -4.60 -4.60
CA MET A 73 -1.27 -3.78 -3.61
C MET A 73 -1.18 -2.30 -4.02
N ALA A 74 -1.16 -2.00 -5.31
CA ALA A 74 -1.04 -0.65 -5.85
C ALA A 74 -2.39 -0.01 -6.26
N THR A 75 -3.52 -0.69 -6.09
CA THR A 75 -4.82 -0.24 -6.61
C THR A 75 -5.38 0.91 -5.78
N ASP A 76 -5.31 0.82 -4.46
CA ASP A 76 -5.95 1.76 -3.53
C ASP A 76 -5.04 2.23 -2.37
N TYR A 77 -3.71 1.98 -2.48
CA TYR A 77 -2.65 2.52 -1.62
C TYR A 77 -2.89 2.36 -0.11
N GLY A 78 -3.32 1.19 0.32
CA GLY A 78 -3.63 0.88 1.72
C GLY A 78 -5.12 0.75 2.01
N GLY A 79 -5.99 0.85 1.00
CA GLY A 79 -7.43 0.64 1.10
C GLY A 79 -7.84 -0.85 1.16
N PRO A 80 -9.13 -1.15 0.93
CA PRO A 80 -9.68 -2.50 1.08
C PRO A 80 -9.04 -3.54 0.17
N ILE A 81 -8.71 -3.19 -1.09
CA ILE A 81 -8.12 -4.12 -2.07
C ILE A 81 -6.67 -4.45 -1.68
N ASN A 82 -5.90 -3.44 -1.32
CA ASN A 82 -4.55 -3.62 -0.78
C ASN A 82 -4.57 -4.52 0.47
N LYS A 83 -5.47 -4.26 1.41
CA LYS A 83 -5.60 -5.08 2.64
C LYS A 83 -6.04 -6.51 2.34
N ALA A 84 -6.90 -6.75 1.34
CA ALA A 84 -7.27 -8.08 0.90
C ALA A 84 -6.04 -8.85 0.38
N ALA A 85 -5.23 -8.25 -0.49
CA ALA A 85 -3.99 -8.85 -0.97
C ALA A 85 -2.99 -9.11 0.18
N TYR A 86 -2.84 -8.17 1.09
CA TYR A 86 -1.97 -8.30 2.26
C TYR A 86 -2.40 -9.45 3.19
N VAL A 87 -3.70 -9.53 3.50
CA VAL A 87 -4.25 -10.61 4.34
C VAL A 87 -4.07 -11.97 3.65
N SER A 88 -4.28 -12.04 2.33
CA SER A 88 -4.03 -13.27 1.57
C SER A 88 -2.57 -13.71 1.64
N GLY A 89 -1.62 -12.77 1.48
CA GLY A 89 -0.20 -13.05 1.65
C GLY A 89 0.15 -13.51 3.07
N THR A 90 -0.45 -12.91 4.10
CA THR A 90 -0.21 -13.32 5.50
C THR A 90 -0.83 -14.67 5.83
N LEU A 91 -1.98 -15.03 5.24
CA LEU A 91 -2.56 -16.37 5.37
C LEU A 91 -1.68 -17.43 4.69
N ALA A 92 -1.12 -17.10 3.52
CA ALA A 92 -0.19 -17.99 2.83
C ALA A 92 1.08 -18.30 3.66
N LEU A 93 1.49 -17.40 4.56
CA LEU A 93 2.59 -17.68 5.51
C LEU A 93 2.27 -18.83 6.49
N VAL A 94 1.01 -18.99 6.87
CA VAL A 94 0.58 -20.10 7.75
C VAL A 94 0.80 -21.43 7.04
N ASP A 95 0.59 -21.46 5.72
CA ASP A 95 0.78 -22.62 4.87
C ASP A 95 2.21 -22.72 4.31
N GLN A 96 3.14 -21.93 4.85
CA GLN A 96 4.57 -21.87 4.45
C GLN A 96 4.78 -21.49 2.97
N GLN A 97 3.81 -20.80 2.36
CA GLN A 97 3.92 -20.28 0.99
C GLN A 97 4.53 -18.88 0.99
N TYR A 98 5.83 -18.81 1.17
CA TYR A 98 6.60 -17.57 1.35
C TYR A 98 6.70 -16.72 0.07
N ASP A 99 6.55 -17.35 -1.09
CA ASP A 99 6.60 -16.72 -2.41
C ASP A 99 5.47 -15.70 -2.61
N LEU A 100 4.26 -16.01 -2.14
CA LEU A 100 3.11 -15.10 -2.26
C LEU A 100 3.26 -13.87 -1.39
N MET A 101 3.79 -14.04 -0.17
CA MET A 101 4.07 -12.89 0.70
C MET A 101 5.18 -12.00 0.11
N ALA A 102 6.21 -12.60 -0.52
CA ALA A 102 7.25 -11.84 -1.20
C ALA A 102 6.67 -11.02 -2.37
N ALA A 103 5.73 -11.58 -3.17
CA ALA A 103 5.06 -10.86 -4.25
C ALA A 103 4.19 -9.70 -3.74
N VAL A 104 3.44 -9.90 -2.65
CA VAL A 104 2.66 -8.87 -1.97
C VAL A 104 3.56 -7.75 -1.45
N MET A 105 4.67 -8.09 -0.80
CA MET A 105 5.62 -7.12 -0.27
C MET A 105 6.26 -6.32 -1.39
N ALA A 106 6.77 -6.96 -2.44
CA ALA A 106 7.30 -6.27 -3.61
C ALA A 106 6.25 -5.32 -4.21
N GLY A 107 5.02 -5.81 -4.47
CA GLY A 107 3.94 -5.01 -5.03
C GLY A 107 3.60 -3.76 -4.23
N GLY A 108 3.60 -3.86 -2.90
CA GLY A 108 3.28 -2.71 -2.03
C GLY A 108 4.43 -1.70 -1.86
N MET A 109 5.67 -2.12 -2.11
CA MET A 109 6.84 -1.23 -2.08
C MET A 109 6.97 -0.38 -3.37
N ILE A 110 6.51 -0.90 -4.52
CA ILE A 110 6.68 -0.28 -5.82
C ILE A 110 6.03 1.11 -5.93
N PRO A 111 4.79 1.37 -5.51
CA PRO A 111 4.16 2.67 -5.69
C PRO A 111 4.98 3.83 -5.13
N PRO A 112 5.36 3.86 -3.84
CA PRO A 112 6.13 4.96 -3.31
C PRO A 112 7.57 5.00 -3.86
N LEU A 113 8.21 3.84 -4.11
CA LEU A 113 9.55 3.80 -4.72
C LEU A 113 9.52 4.34 -6.16
N GLY A 114 8.55 3.90 -6.97
CA GLY A 114 8.43 4.33 -8.37
C GLY A 114 8.07 5.80 -8.52
N ILE A 115 7.17 6.32 -7.67
CA ILE A 115 6.82 7.74 -7.66
C ILE A 115 8.02 8.58 -7.20
N GLY A 116 8.68 8.18 -6.11
CA GLY A 116 9.86 8.88 -5.61
C GLY A 116 10.96 8.94 -6.67
N LEU A 117 11.24 7.83 -7.35
CA LEU A 117 12.19 7.78 -8.46
C LEU A 117 11.74 8.65 -9.65
N ALA A 118 10.44 8.64 -10.00
CA ALA A 118 9.89 9.47 -11.06
C ALA A 118 10.08 10.97 -10.77
N CYS A 119 9.90 11.40 -9.52
CA CYS A 119 10.14 12.79 -9.11
C CYS A 119 11.61 13.22 -9.31
N LEU A 120 12.56 12.30 -9.15
CA LEU A 120 13.99 12.57 -9.36
C LEU A 120 14.34 12.56 -10.85
N LEU A 121 13.83 11.63 -11.63
CA LEU A 121 14.14 11.48 -13.06
C LEU A 121 13.42 12.51 -13.93
N PHE A 122 12.20 12.90 -13.57
CA PHE A 122 11.35 13.79 -14.38
C PHE A 122 10.87 15.03 -13.59
N PRO A 123 11.78 15.89 -13.08
CA PRO A 123 11.43 16.99 -12.19
C PRO A 123 10.46 18.01 -12.80
N THR A 124 10.42 18.14 -14.12
CA THR A 124 9.52 19.04 -14.85
C THR A 124 8.04 18.60 -14.86
N ARG A 125 7.76 17.39 -14.44
CA ARG A 125 6.41 16.81 -14.42
C ARG A 125 5.79 16.78 -13.02
N PHE A 126 6.54 17.20 -12.02
CA PHE A 126 6.13 17.23 -10.61
C PHE A 126 6.29 18.63 -10.02
N THR A 127 5.35 19.02 -9.16
CA THR A 127 5.41 20.30 -8.47
C THR A 127 6.58 20.35 -7.49
N SER A 128 6.98 21.57 -7.09
CA SER A 128 8.04 21.74 -6.08
C SER A 128 7.73 21.00 -4.78
N THR A 129 6.46 21.01 -4.34
CA THR A 129 6.00 20.30 -3.14
C THR A 129 6.14 18.79 -3.30
N GLU A 130 5.74 18.21 -4.44
CA GLU A 130 5.90 16.78 -4.74
C GLU A 130 7.36 16.36 -4.74
N ARG A 131 8.23 17.16 -5.33
CA ARG A 131 9.68 16.89 -5.35
C ARG A 131 10.31 16.96 -3.96
N CYS A 132 9.90 17.91 -3.12
CA CYS A 132 10.38 18.00 -1.74
C CYS A 132 9.96 16.79 -0.89
N SER A 133 8.82 16.16 -1.19
CA SER A 133 8.36 14.95 -0.48
C SER A 133 8.95 13.64 -1.03
N ALA A 134 9.63 13.65 -2.17
CA ALA A 134 10.19 12.45 -2.81
C ALA A 134 11.12 11.62 -1.90
N PRO A 135 12.07 12.20 -1.13
CA PRO A 135 12.92 11.41 -0.23
C PRO A 135 12.12 10.67 0.85
N GLN A 136 11.12 11.32 1.43
CA GLN A 136 10.24 10.69 2.41
C GLN A 136 9.43 9.56 1.77
N THR A 137 8.92 9.76 0.56
CA THR A 137 8.17 8.75 -0.19
C THR A 137 9.04 7.53 -0.49
N LEU A 138 10.30 7.72 -0.90
CA LEU A 138 11.27 6.64 -1.10
C LEU A 138 11.52 5.84 0.20
N LEU A 139 11.68 6.54 1.33
CA LEU A 139 11.88 5.90 2.62
C LEU A 139 10.66 5.05 3.02
N MET A 140 9.45 5.58 2.83
CA MET A 140 8.21 4.84 3.07
C MET A 140 8.12 3.59 2.18
N GLY A 141 8.51 3.69 0.91
CA GLY A 141 8.56 2.55 0.00
C GLY A 141 9.57 1.47 0.45
N ALA A 142 10.74 1.89 0.92
CA ALA A 142 11.76 0.98 1.44
C ALA A 142 11.29 0.20 2.69
N THR A 143 10.38 0.76 3.47
CA THR A 143 9.80 0.15 4.68
C THR A 143 8.47 -0.56 4.46
N PHE A 144 8.03 -0.72 3.20
CA PHE A 144 6.75 -1.34 2.83
C PHE A 144 5.52 -0.53 3.30
N VAL A 145 5.60 0.81 3.25
CA VAL A 145 4.47 1.71 3.55
C VAL A 145 3.91 2.25 2.23
N THR A 146 2.92 1.57 1.67
CA THR A 146 2.31 1.88 0.37
C THR A 146 1.60 3.24 0.36
N GLU A 147 1.09 3.67 1.51
CA GLU A 147 0.39 4.94 1.72
C GLU A 147 1.24 6.18 1.36
N GLY A 148 2.57 6.03 1.27
CA GLY A 148 3.47 7.09 0.77
C GLY A 148 3.16 7.57 -0.65
N ALA A 149 2.46 6.76 -1.44
CA ALA A 149 2.00 7.10 -2.79
C ALA A 149 0.70 7.95 -2.80
N LEU A 150 -0.07 7.93 -1.71
CA LEU A 150 -1.42 8.51 -1.65
C LEU A 150 -1.49 10.01 -2.01
N PRO A 151 -0.58 10.91 -1.53
CA PRO A 151 -0.64 12.33 -1.88
C PRO A 151 -0.51 12.60 -3.39
N PHE A 152 0.21 11.73 -4.11
CA PHE A 152 0.40 11.82 -5.56
C PHE A 152 -0.81 11.24 -6.31
N ALA A 153 -1.36 10.13 -5.84
CA ALA A 153 -2.53 9.50 -6.42
C ALA A 153 -3.78 10.38 -6.29
N LEU A 154 -3.95 11.12 -5.19
CA LEU A 154 -5.07 12.05 -5.01
C LEU A 154 -5.04 13.23 -5.99
N ARG A 155 -3.85 13.61 -6.49
CA ARG A 155 -3.71 14.72 -7.46
C ARG A 155 -3.91 14.28 -8.91
N ASP A 156 -3.47 13.07 -9.25
CA ASP A 156 -3.59 12.50 -10.60
C ASP A 156 -3.89 11.00 -10.52
N PRO A 157 -5.14 10.64 -10.13
CA PRO A 157 -5.47 9.27 -9.77
C PRO A 157 -5.28 8.29 -10.93
N LEU A 158 -5.69 8.64 -12.13
CA LEU A 158 -5.65 7.71 -13.25
C LEU A 158 -4.21 7.38 -13.69
N ARG A 159 -3.36 8.40 -13.87
CA ARG A 159 -2.00 8.19 -14.39
C ARG A 159 -1.11 7.55 -13.36
N VAL A 160 -1.22 8.00 -12.10
CA VAL A 160 -0.41 7.46 -11.01
C VAL A 160 -0.83 6.02 -10.72
N SER A 161 -2.13 5.73 -10.62
CA SER A 161 -2.58 4.37 -10.30
C SER A 161 -2.26 3.38 -11.42
N LEU A 162 -2.48 3.74 -12.69
CA LEU A 162 -2.15 2.85 -13.81
C LEU A 162 -0.66 2.51 -13.86
N ALA A 163 0.20 3.50 -13.68
CA ALA A 163 1.65 3.27 -13.66
C ALA A 163 2.09 2.40 -12.47
N CYS A 164 1.53 2.66 -11.28
CA CYS A 164 1.83 1.90 -10.07
C CYS A 164 1.33 0.45 -10.17
N ILE A 165 0.10 0.23 -10.65
CA ILE A 165 -0.46 -1.10 -10.83
C ILE A 165 0.39 -1.92 -11.81
N ALA A 166 0.79 -1.34 -12.96
CA ALA A 166 1.62 -2.03 -13.94
C ALA A 166 2.99 -2.42 -13.37
N GLY A 167 3.67 -1.50 -12.67
CA GLY A 167 4.97 -1.78 -12.06
C GLY A 167 4.88 -2.78 -10.91
N SER A 168 3.85 -2.69 -10.07
CA SER A 168 3.61 -3.61 -8.95
C SER A 168 3.24 -5.02 -9.43
N ALA A 169 2.40 -5.12 -10.45
CA ALA A 169 2.06 -6.40 -11.09
C ALA A 169 3.29 -7.07 -11.69
N LEU A 170 4.13 -6.30 -12.38
CA LEU A 170 5.39 -6.80 -12.92
C LEU A 170 6.37 -7.24 -11.83
N ALA A 171 6.48 -6.48 -10.74
CA ALA A 171 7.31 -6.86 -9.60
C ALA A 171 6.83 -8.17 -8.96
N GLY A 172 5.52 -8.33 -8.73
CA GLY A 172 4.93 -9.56 -8.22
C GLY A 172 5.17 -10.76 -9.14
N PHE A 173 5.05 -10.57 -10.45
CA PHE A 173 5.39 -11.60 -11.45
C PHE A 173 6.85 -12.05 -11.34
N ILE A 174 7.79 -11.09 -11.34
CA ILE A 174 9.24 -11.38 -11.29
C ILE A 174 9.61 -12.04 -9.96
N THR A 175 9.00 -11.64 -8.86
CA THR A 175 9.24 -12.21 -7.53
C THR A 175 8.94 -13.71 -7.52
N ILE A 176 7.78 -14.11 -8.04
CA ILE A 176 7.42 -15.54 -8.17
C ILE A 176 8.32 -16.25 -9.17
N LEU A 177 8.60 -15.64 -10.34
CA LEU A 177 9.44 -16.22 -11.39
C LEU A 177 10.85 -16.55 -10.89
N LEU A 178 11.41 -15.70 -10.03
CA LEU A 178 12.75 -15.88 -9.46
C LEU A 178 12.75 -16.73 -8.18
N GLY A 179 11.60 -17.23 -7.73
CA GLY A 179 11.49 -18.05 -6.54
C GLY A 179 11.89 -17.31 -5.26
N CYS A 180 11.50 -16.04 -5.15
CA CYS A 180 11.74 -15.27 -3.93
C CYS A 180 10.71 -15.65 -2.86
N GLY A 181 11.16 -15.84 -1.61
CA GLY A 181 10.28 -16.11 -0.47
C GLY A 181 10.50 -15.11 0.66
N CYS A 182 9.42 -14.68 1.30
CA CYS A 182 9.47 -13.81 2.47
C CYS A 182 8.75 -14.47 3.64
N PRO A 183 9.48 -14.88 4.70
CA PRO A 183 8.88 -15.58 5.85
C PRO A 183 8.19 -14.64 6.86
N ALA A 184 8.21 -13.33 6.63
CA ALA A 184 7.65 -12.34 7.54
C ALA A 184 6.61 -11.47 6.85
N PRO A 185 5.55 -11.04 7.58
CA PRO A 185 4.43 -10.32 6.98
C PRO A 185 4.73 -8.86 6.66
N HIS A 186 5.74 -8.25 7.29
CA HIS A 186 6.03 -6.82 7.14
C HIS A 186 7.50 -6.52 7.42
N GLY A 187 8.05 -5.44 6.82
CA GLY A 187 9.42 -4.97 7.08
C GLY A 187 10.18 -4.44 5.86
N GLY A 188 9.71 -4.71 4.64
CA GLY A 188 10.34 -4.19 3.42
C GLY A 188 11.80 -4.61 3.27
N LEU A 189 12.69 -3.67 2.94
CA LEU A 189 14.12 -3.95 2.74
C LEU A 189 14.85 -4.47 3.98
N PHE A 190 14.32 -4.24 5.18
CA PHE A 190 14.93 -4.77 6.42
C PHE A 190 14.85 -6.29 6.53
N LEU A 191 13.99 -6.93 5.74
CA LEU A 191 13.85 -8.39 5.71
C LEU A 191 14.80 -9.09 4.73
N LEU A 192 15.56 -8.36 3.93
CA LEU A 192 16.49 -8.95 2.97
C LEU A 192 17.38 -10.06 3.56
N PRO A 193 17.91 -9.95 4.81
CA PRO A 193 18.74 -10.99 5.38
C PRO A 193 18.03 -12.33 5.67
N VAL A 194 16.69 -12.31 5.79
CA VAL A 194 15.88 -13.50 6.11
C VAL A 194 15.03 -13.96 4.93
N MET A 195 15.07 -13.26 3.80
CA MET A 195 14.37 -13.64 2.58
C MET A 195 15.06 -14.78 1.85
N GLU A 196 14.28 -15.61 1.20
CA GLU A 196 14.75 -16.54 0.19
C GLU A 196 15.02 -15.79 -1.12
N ASN A 197 16.20 -15.99 -1.71
CA ASN A 197 16.68 -15.31 -2.91
C ASN A 197 16.61 -13.76 -2.83
N PRO A 198 17.34 -13.09 -1.92
CA PRO A 198 17.37 -11.64 -1.81
C PRO A 198 17.78 -10.91 -3.10
N PRO A 199 18.76 -11.40 -3.90
CA PRO A 199 19.09 -10.77 -5.18
C PRO A 199 17.93 -10.75 -6.17
N GLY A 200 17.16 -11.84 -6.24
CA GLY A 200 15.97 -11.92 -7.08
C GLY A 200 14.91 -10.91 -6.67
N PHE A 201 14.70 -10.74 -5.36
CA PHE A 201 13.78 -9.74 -4.81
C PHE A 201 14.21 -8.30 -5.15
N LEU A 202 15.50 -7.99 -5.05
CA LEU A 202 16.03 -6.68 -5.43
C LEU A 202 15.88 -6.41 -6.93
N ILE A 203 16.05 -7.42 -7.79
CA ILE A 203 15.80 -7.30 -9.23
C ILE A 203 14.32 -7.00 -9.49
N ALA A 204 13.41 -7.71 -8.84
CA ALA A 204 11.97 -7.47 -8.95
C ALA A 204 11.60 -6.03 -8.54
N LEU A 205 12.13 -5.55 -7.41
CA LEU A 205 11.94 -4.17 -6.95
C LEU A 205 12.51 -3.16 -7.94
N ALA A 206 13.73 -3.36 -8.42
CA ALA A 206 14.39 -2.44 -9.36
C ALA A 206 13.61 -2.32 -10.67
N VAL A 207 13.21 -3.46 -11.26
CA VAL A 207 12.44 -3.49 -12.52
C VAL A 207 11.06 -2.87 -12.33
N GLY A 208 10.32 -3.24 -11.28
CA GLY A 208 9.00 -2.66 -11.01
C GLY A 208 9.06 -1.16 -10.75
N THR A 209 10.02 -0.70 -9.93
CA THR A 209 10.25 0.71 -9.62
C THR A 209 10.58 1.51 -10.86
N LEU A 210 11.50 1.02 -11.70
CA LEU A 210 11.89 1.66 -12.95
C LEU A 210 10.72 1.72 -13.94
N THR A 211 9.97 0.63 -14.07
CA THR A 211 8.76 0.58 -14.92
C THR A 211 7.74 1.63 -14.49
N THR A 212 7.44 1.72 -13.19
CA THR A 212 6.53 2.75 -12.65
C THR A 212 7.05 4.15 -12.93
N ALA A 213 8.34 4.41 -12.69
CA ALA A 213 8.93 5.72 -12.90
C ALA A 213 8.90 6.14 -14.37
N LEU A 214 9.22 5.24 -15.29
CA LEU A 214 9.18 5.50 -16.74
C LEU A 214 7.75 5.73 -17.22
N LEU A 215 6.80 4.90 -16.81
CA LEU A 215 5.38 5.07 -17.17
C LEU A 215 4.84 6.40 -16.66
N LEU A 216 5.17 6.81 -15.44
CA LEU A 216 4.81 8.15 -14.92
C LEU A 216 5.48 9.26 -15.74
N GLY A 217 6.75 9.08 -16.09
CA GLY A 217 7.47 9.99 -16.98
C GLY A 217 6.81 10.13 -18.36
N MET A 218 6.17 9.10 -18.87
CA MET A 218 5.45 9.14 -20.16
C MET A 218 4.03 9.69 -20.05
N LEU A 219 3.28 9.25 -19.04
CA LEU A 219 1.87 9.58 -18.86
C LEU A 219 1.63 10.98 -18.31
N LYS A 220 2.46 11.45 -17.37
CA LYS A 220 2.30 12.77 -16.76
C LYS A 220 2.77 13.88 -17.71
N LYS A 221 1.92 14.87 -17.97
CA LYS A 221 2.27 16.02 -18.83
C LYS A 221 3.25 16.94 -18.10
N PRO A 222 4.20 17.57 -18.82
CA PRO A 222 5.04 18.62 -18.23
C PRO A 222 4.19 19.76 -17.68
N LEU A 223 4.57 20.26 -16.52
CA LEU A 223 3.94 21.45 -15.95
C LEU A 223 4.33 22.65 -16.80
N LYS A 224 3.36 23.44 -17.24
CA LYS A 224 3.63 24.74 -17.85
C LYS A 224 4.11 25.69 -16.73
N HIS A 225 5.30 26.17 -16.86
CA HIS A 225 5.84 27.28 -16.04
C HIS A 225 5.19 28.59 -16.40
#